data_7155328cd625ddc03b41486661ef3b17
#
_entry.id   7155328cd625ddc03b41486661ef3b17
#
_cell.length_a   1.000
_cell.length_b   1.000
_cell.length_c   1.000
_cell.angle_alpha   90.00
_cell.angle_beta   90.00
_cell.angle_gamma   90.00
#
_symmetry.space_group_name_H-M   'P 1'
#
loop_
_entity.id
_entity.type
_entity.pdbx_description
1 polymer ?
#
loop_
_entity_poly.entity_id
_entity_poly.type
_entity_poly.pdbx_seq_one_letter_code
_entity_poly.pdbx_strand_id
1 'polypeptide(L)'
;MAKIGNIDLGSFPLLLAPMEDVSDPPFRALCKEQGADVMYTEFISSEGLIRDAVKSVMKLDIYEKERPVGIQIFGANLDSMLKAVDIVEKTKPDIIDINYGCPVKKVVCKGAGAGILKDIPKMVSLTKAIVERTALPVTVKTRLGWDHDSIHIVEVAERLQDVGAQAISIHGRTRAQMYKGEANWHPIADVKNNPRMYIPVFGNGDVDCPEKAVLMRDEFGLDGAMIGRASIGNPWFFAQVKHYFETGQHLSPPNIKDRVEMARRHLQMSIEWKGEKLGVFETRRHYTNYFKGIPHFKEYRQEMVTLDDSVDVFSVFDEVESVFGEAELSF
;
A
#
# COMPACT_ATOMS: atom_id res chain seq x y z
N MET A 1 -21.30 2.81 -4.31
CA MET A 1 -20.39 1.71 -4.66
C MET A 1 -19.19 2.28 -5.40
N ALA A 2 -18.00 1.97 -4.92
CA ALA A 2 -16.75 2.43 -5.54
C ALA A 2 -16.43 1.58 -6.77
N LYS A 3 -16.01 2.22 -7.88
CA LYS A 3 -15.59 1.53 -9.10
C LYS A 3 -14.32 2.16 -9.65
N ILE A 4 -13.37 1.34 -10.06
CA ILE A 4 -12.20 1.77 -10.83
C ILE A 4 -12.36 1.20 -12.23
N GLY A 5 -12.69 2.04 -13.21
CA GLY A 5 -13.11 1.56 -14.52
C GLY A 5 -14.32 0.62 -14.43
N ASN A 6 -14.17 -0.58 -14.95
CA ASN A 6 -15.19 -1.64 -14.89
C ASN A 6 -15.09 -2.52 -13.64
N ILE A 7 -14.12 -2.27 -12.75
CA ILE A 7 -13.88 -3.08 -11.55
C ILE A 7 -14.80 -2.57 -10.44
N ASP A 8 -15.77 -3.37 -10.04
CA ASP A 8 -16.63 -3.06 -8.90
C ASP A 8 -15.95 -3.48 -7.59
N LEU A 9 -15.82 -2.54 -6.67
CA LEU A 9 -15.10 -2.71 -5.40
C LEU A 9 -16.04 -2.76 -4.18
N GLY A 10 -17.34 -2.67 -4.41
CA GLY A 10 -18.33 -2.63 -3.32
C GLY A 10 -18.49 -1.23 -2.69
N SER A 11 -19.02 -1.20 -1.46
CA SER A 11 -19.44 0.07 -0.83
C SER A 11 -18.28 0.85 -0.20
N PHE A 12 -17.32 0.17 0.40
CA PHE A 12 -16.16 0.80 1.05
C PHE A 12 -14.95 -0.14 1.01
N PRO A 13 -14.23 -0.21 -0.12
CA PRO A 13 -13.11 -1.11 -0.27
C PRO A 13 -11.92 -0.74 0.62
N LEU A 14 -11.19 -1.76 1.05
CA LEU A 14 -9.94 -1.64 1.77
C LEU A 14 -8.78 -1.96 0.82
N LEU A 15 -7.93 -0.97 0.58
CA LEU A 15 -6.83 -1.07 -0.36
C LEU A 15 -5.51 -1.26 0.38
N LEU A 16 -4.66 -2.19 -0.04
CA LEU A 16 -3.28 -2.26 0.46
C LEU A 16 -2.44 -1.17 -0.20
N ALA A 17 -1.81 -0.33 0.61
CA ALA A 17 -0.95 0.74 0.11
C ALA A 17 0.34 0.19 -0.52
N PRO A 18 0.84 0.81 -1.60
CA PRO A 18 2.15 0.53 -2.14
C PRO A 18 3.25 0.94 -1.15
N MET A 19 4.05 -0.02 -0.70
CA MET A 19 5.12 0.19 0.29
C MET A 19 6.40 -0.52 -0.14
N GLU A 20 7.48 0.24 -0.26
CA GLU A 20 8.80 -0.28 -0.66
C GLU A 20 9.27 -1.37 0.28
N ASP A 21 9.76 -2.47 -0.27
CA ASP A 21 10.21 -3.69 0.40
C ASP A 21 9.15 -4.30 1.38
N VAL A 22 7.87 -4.06 1.18
CA VAL A 22 6.76 -4.57 2.02
C VAL A 22 5.65 -5.17 1.18
N SER A 23 5.10 -4.42 0.20
CA SER A 23 3.97 -4.88 -0.61
C SER A 23 4.43 -5.71 -1.82
N ASP A 24 5.28 -6.70 -1.55
CA ASP A 24 5.71 -7.73 -2.50
C ASP A 24 4.61 -8.79 -2.73
N PRO A 25 4.71 -9.64 -3.77
CA PRO A 25 3.69 -10.65 -4.08
C PRO A 25 3.33 -11.55 -2.89
N PRO A 26 4.29 -12.09 -2.10
CA PRO A 26 3.97 -12.86 -0.90
C PRO A 26 3.07 -12.12 0.08
N PHE A 27 3.45 -10.90 0.46
CA PHE A 27 2.69 -10.12 1.44
C PHE A 27 1.32 -9.67 0.90
N ARG A 28 1.24 -9.26 -0.38
CA ARG A 28 -0.04 -8.92 -1.02
C ARG A 28 -1.01 -10.09 -1.00
N ALA A 29 -0.51 -11.31 -1.29
CA ALA A 29 -1.33 -12.52 -1.24
C ALA A 29 -1.90 -12.78 0.15
N LEU A 30 -1.08 -12.64 1.20
CA LEU A 30 -1.55 -12.78 2.59
C LEU A 30 -2.58 -11.72 2.97
N CYS A 31 -2.37 -10.45 2.56
CA CYS A 31 -3.36 -9.39 2.78
C CYS A 31 -4.67 -9.67 2.03
N LYS A 32 -4.60 -10.21 0.81
CA LYS A 32 -5.78 -10.60 0.04
C LYS A 32 -6.58 -11.68 0.74
N GLU A 33 -5.93 -12.72 1.23
CA GLU A 33 -6.56 -13.80 2.00
C GLU A 33 -7.28 -13.27 3.26
N GLN A 34 -6.77 -12.18 3.82
CA GLN A 34 -7.36 -11.50 4.99
C GLN A 34 -8.38 -10.41 4.62
N GLY A 35 -8.80 -10.33 3.37
CA GLY A 35 -9.91 -9.50 2.95
C GLY A 35 -9.55 -8.11 2.41
N ALA A 36 -8.29 -7.83 2.09
CA ALA A 36 -7.97 -6.63 1.31
C ALA A 36 -8.62 -6.72 -0.09
N ASP A 37 -9.25 -5.64 -0.54
CA ASP A 37 -10.04 -5.64 -1.77
C ASP A 37 -9.19 -5.37 -3.00
N VAL A 38 -8.27 -4.41 -2.93
CA VAL A 38 -7.36 -4.02 -4.04
C VAL A 38 -5.92 -4.04 -3.56
N MET A 39 -5.06 -4.68 -4.33
CA MET A 39 -3.62 -4.69 -4.10
C MET A 39 -2.92 -3.66 -4.98
N TYR A 40 -1.83 -3.08 -4.46
CA TYR A 40 -0.89 -2.31 -5.25
C TYR A 40 0.52 -2.87 -5.05
N THR A 41 1.29 -2.95 -6.13
CA THR A 41 2.69 -3.34 -6.05
C THR A 41 3.49 -2.28 -5.29
N GLU A 42 4.71 -2.60 -4.91
CA GLU A 42 5.69 -1.58 -4.58
C GLU A 42 5.84 -0.60 -5.76
N PHE A 43 6.22 0.65 -5.49
CA PHE A 43 6.37 1.63 -6.58
C PHE A 43 7.62 1.36 -7.43
N ILE A 44 7.47 1.37 -8.75
CA ILE A 44 8.48 0.96 -9.71
C ILE A 44 8.98 2.18 -10.48
N SER A 45 10.31 2.35 -10.54
CA SER A 45 10.91 3.44 -11.31
C SER A 45 10.76 3.20 -12.82
N SER A 46 10.16 4.15 -13.54
CA SER A 46 10.10 4.10 -15.00
C SER A 46 11.50 4.02 -15.64
N GLU A 47 12.47 4.79 -15.09
CA GLU A 47 13.87 4.71 -15.52
C GLU A 47 14.54 3.37 -15.23
N GLY A 48 14.10 2.69 -14.16
CA GLY A 48 14.58 1.34 -13.85
C GLY A 48 14.01 0.32 -14.81
N LEU A 49 12.70 0.39 -15.11
CA LEU A 49 12.03 -0.52 -16.03
C LEU A 49 12.61 -0.46 -17.45
N ILE A 50 12.77 0.73 -18.02
CA ILE A 50 13.29 0.88 -19.40
C ILE A 50 14.76 0.48 -19.55
N ARG A 51 15.46 0.20 -18.45
CA ARG A 51 16.85 -0.29 -18.43
C ARG A 51 16.95 -1.71 -17.93
N ASP A 52 15.83 -2.42 -17.85
CA ASP A 52 15.74 -3.81 -17.36
C ASP A 52 16.43 -4.02 -16.00
N ALA A 53 16.38 -3.01 -15.12
CA ALA A 53 16.95 -3.14 -13.79
C ALA A 53 16.25 -4.25 -13.00
N VAL A 54 16.99 -5.28 -12.60
CA VAL A 54 16.48 -6.52 -11.99
C VAL A 54 15.45 -6.24 -10.89
N LYS A 55 15.77 -5.33 -9.96
CA LYS A 55 14.83 -4.96 -8.88
C LYS A 55 13.53 -4.32 -9.38
N SER A 56 13.57 -3.59 -10.50
CA SER A 56 12.36 -2.99 -11.08
C SER A 56 11.51 -4.02 -11.81
N VAL A 57 12.17 -4.95 -12.52
CA VAL A 57 11.48 -6.03 -13.25
C VAL A 57 10.83 -7.00 -12.28
N MET A 58 11.50 -7.41 -11.20
CA MET A 58 10.92 -8.30 -10.17
C MET A 58 9.63 -7.74 -9.55
N LYS A 59 9.51 -6.43 -9.38
CA LYS A 59 8.31 -5.79 -8.82
C LYS A 59 7.09 -5.81 -9.76
N LEU A 60 7.27 -6.22 -11.01
CA LEU A 60 6.16 -6.44 -11.96
C LEU A 60 5.41 -7.73 -11.69
N ASP A 61 5.97 -8.62 -10.89
CA ASP A 61 5.37 -9.92 -10.62
C ASP A 61 4.08 -9.78 -9.81
N ILE A 62 3.02 -10.43 -10.28
CA ILE A 62 1.69 -10.42 -9.68
C ILE A 62 1.13 -11.85 -9.64
N TYR A 63 0.45 -12.19 -8.54
CA TYR A 63 -0.23 -13.47 -8.42
C TYR A 63 -1.69 -13.35 -8.85
N GLU A 64 -2.19 -14.35 -9.57
CA GLU A 64 -3.59 -14.35 -10.01
C GLU A 64 -4.59 -14.26 -8.86
N LYS A 65 -4.26 -14.87 -7.72
CA LYS A 65 -5.10 -14.88 -6.50
C LYS A 65 -5.21 -13.53 -5.78
N GLU A 66 -4.37 -12.54 -6.11
CA GLU A 66 -4.40 -11.21 -5.45
C GLU A 66 -5.22 -10.16 -6.20
N ARG A 67 -5.77 -10.52 -7.36
CA ARG A 67 -6.57 -9.59 -8.18
C ARG A 67 -7.83 -9.06 -7.45
N PRO A 68 -8.27 -7.82 -7.70
CA PRO A 68 -7.64 -6.84 -8.62
C PRO A 68 -6.34 -6.27 -8.07
N VAL A 69 -5.34 -6.13 -8.95
CA VAL A 69 -4.02 -5.62 -8.59
C VAL A 69 -3.59 -4.48 -9.52
N GLY A 70 -3.13 -3.39 -8.93
CA GLY A 70 -2.55 -2.25 -9.62
C GLY A 70 -1.02 -2.29 -9.58
N ILE A 71 -0.38 -2.10 -10.73
CA ILE A 71 1.07 -1.85 -10.78
C ILE A 71 1.31 -0.36 -10.65
N GLN A 72 2.07 0.03 -9.61
CA GLN A 72 2.39 1.43 -9.37
C GLN A 72 3.75 1.80 -9.96
N ILE A 73 3.75 2.83 -10.82
CA ILE A 73 4.96 3.38 -11.44
C ILE A 73 5.21 4.83 -11.00
N PHE A 74 6.47 5.25 -11.03
CA PHE A 74 6.85 6.64 -10.80
C PHE A 74 7.97 7.10 -11.74
N GLY A 75 7.93 8.37 -12.08
CA GLY A 75 8.92 9.03 -12.90
C GLY A 75 8.60 10.52 -13.08
N ALA A 76 9.50 11.27 -13.69
CA ALA A 76 9.31 12.68 -14.02
C ALA A 76 9.54 12.97 -15.50
N ASN A 77 10.01 11.98 -16.26
CA ASN A 77 10.26 12.08 -17.70
C ASN A 77 9.10 11.38 -18.44
N LEU A 78 8.49 12.11 -19.39
CA LEU A 78 7.33 11.64 -20.14
C LEU A 78 7.64 10.37 -20.95
N ASP A 79 8.74 10.37 -21.70
CA ASP A 79 9.11 9.26 -22.58
C ASP A 79 9.36 7.97 -21.78
N SER A 80 10.09 8.07 -20.66
CA SER A 80 10.33 6.91 -19.80
C SER A 80 9.05 6.38 -19.10
N MET A 81 8.12 7.27 -18.75
CA MET A 81 6.83 6.86 -18.18
C MET A 81 5.97 6.14 -19.21
N LEU A 82 5.88 6.63 -20.45
CA LEU A 82 5.11 5.96 -21.50
C LEU A 82 5.69 4.59 -21.88
N LYS A 83 7.01 4.47 -21.99
CA LYS A 83 7.69 3.19 -22.19
C LYS A 83 7.47 2.24 -21.01
N ALA A 84 7.43 2.75 -19.78
CA ALA A 84 7.14 1.94 -18.60
C ALA A 84 5.69 1.42 -18.64
N VAL A 85 4.72 2.21 -19.10
CA VAL A 85 3.33 1.76 -19.33
C VAL A 85 3.31 0.57 -20.30
N ASP A 86 4.01 0.65 -21.44
CA ASP A 86 4.08 -0.43 -22.43
C ASP A 86 4.68 -1.73 -21.84
N ILE A 87 5.61 -1.61 -20.90
CA ILE A 87 6.20 -2.77 -20.21
C ILE A 87 5.19 -3.35 -19.21
N VAL A 88 4.56 -2.49 -18.42
CA VAL A 88 3.56 -2.86 -17.40
C VAL A 88 2.37 -3.57 -18.03
N GLU A 89 1.84 -3.10 -19.16
CA GLU A 89 0.70 -3.73 -19.85
C GLU A 89 0.95 -5.18 -20.23
N LYS A 90 2.20 -5.55 -20.54
CA LYS A 90 2.56 -6.95 -20.88
C LYS A 90 2.35 -7.91 -19.71
N THR A 91 2.36 -7.41 -18.48
CA THR A 91 2.10 -8.23 -17.28
C THR A 91 0.61 -8.36 -16.98
N LYS A 92 -0.26 -7.67 -17.75
CA LYS A 92 -1.71 -7.69 -17.66
C LYS A 92 -2.25 -7.40 -16.25
N PRO A 93 -1.84 -6.27 -15.61
CA PRO A 93 -2.45 -5.87 -14.36
C PRO A 93 -3.90 -5.43 -14.59
N ASP A 94 -4.66 -5.23 -13.52
CA ASP A 94 -6.01 -4.69 -13.58
C ASP A 94 -6.01 -3.15 -13.64
N ILE A 95 -4.98 -2.51 -13.07
CA ILE A 95 -4.87 -1.07 -12.90
C ILE A 95 -3.41 -0.64 -13.12
N ILE A 96 -3.22 0.52 -13.73
CA ILE A 96 -1.95 1.26 -13.68
C ILE A 96 -2.10 2.40 -12.69
N ASP A 97 -1.25 2.44 -11.66
CA ASP A 97 -1.27 3.49 -10.66
C ASP A 97 -0.03 4.39 -10.75
N ILE A 98 -0.23 5.70 -10.60
CA ILE A 98 0.85 6.67 -10.68
C ILE A 98 1.21 7.17 -9.28
N ASN A 99 2.48 7.02 -8.89
CA ASN A 99 2.96 7.53 -7.61
C ASN A 99 3.36 9.01 -7.71
N TYR A 100 2.57 9.86 -7.09
CA TYR A 100 2.86 11.27 -6.86
C TYR A 100 2.97 11.61 -5.35
N GLY A 101 3.21 10.59 -4.52
CA GLY A 101 3.21 10.74 -3.07
C GLY A 101 4.51 10.37 -2.35
N CYS A 102 5.47 9.68 -3.00
CA CYS A 102 6.72 9.27 -2.37
C CYS A 102 7.56 10.48 -1.94
N PRO A 103 7.85 10.67 -0.62
CA PRO A 103 8.53 11.84 -0.12
C PRO A 103 10.05 11.70 -0.08
N VAL A 104 10.58 10.53 -0.46
CA VAL A 104 12.01 10.19 -0.34
C VAL A 104 12.87 11.13 -1.17
N LYS A 105 13.91 11.72 -0.56
CA LYS A 105 14.79 12.73 -1.19
C LYS A 105 15.31 12.31 -2.57
N LYS A 106 15.77 11.05 -2.68
CA LYS A 106 16.28 10.48 -3.95
C LYS A 106 15.28 10.52 -5.11
N VAL A 107 13.99 10.37 -4.81
CA VAL A 107 12.89 10.44 -5.79
C VAL A 107 12.51 11.89 -6.06
N VAL A 108 12.30 12.66 -5.01
CA VAL A 108 11.83 14.05 -5.05
C VAL A 108 12.81 14.99 -5.78
N CYS A 109 14.13 14.81 -5.57
CA CYS A 109 15.15 15.63 -6.25
C CYS A 109 15.15 15.45 -7.78
N LYS A 110 14.54 14.38 -8.29
CA LYS A 110 14.35 14.13 -9.73
C LYS A 110 13.03 14.69 -10.27
N GLY A 111 12.24 15.39 -9.45
CA GLY A 111 10.90 15.88 -9.79
C GLY A 111 9.84 14.79 -9.84
N ALA A 112 10.14 13.57 -9.35
CA ALA A 112 9.25 12.42 -9.32
C ALA A 112 8.59 12.23 -7.94
N GLY A 113 7.63 11.31 -7.83
CA GLY A 113 6.88 11.10 -6.60
C GLY A 113 6.26 12.42 -6.12
N ALA A 114 6.37 12.73 -4.83
CA ALA A 114 5.85 13.98 -4.28
C ALA A 114 6.60 15.25 -4.78
N GLY A 115 7.71 15.10 -5.49
CA GLY A 115 8.43 16.21 -6.11
C GLY A 115 7.62 16.94 -7.18
N ILE A 116 6.71 16.23 -7.85
CA ILE A 116 5.86 16.78 -8.91
C ILE A 116 4.79 17.73 -8.36
N LEU A 117 4.48 17.70 -7.06
CA LEU A 117 3.54 18.61 -6.40
C LEU A 117 3.99 20.08 -6.47
N LYS A 118 5.22 20.35 -6.87
CA LYS A 118 5.71 21.70 -7.18
C LYS A 118 5.36 22.18 -8.60
N ASP A 119 4.90 21.29 -9.47
CA ASP A 119 4.59 21.56 -10.87
C ASP A 119 3.31 20.81 -11.27
N ILE A 120 2.17 21.34 -10.84
CA ILE A 120 0.85 20.75 -11.09
C ILE A 120 0.55 20.67 -12.60
N PRO A 121 0.86 21.67 -13.45
CA PRO A 121 0.69 21.54 -14.89
C PRO A 121 1.40 20.32 -15.48
N LYS A 122 2.64 20.05 -15.06
CA LYS A 122 3.39 18.86 -15.47
C LYS A 122 2.75 17.57 -14.96
N MET A 123 2.31 17.54 -13.72
CA MET A 123 1.60 16.40 -13.12
C MET A 123 0.38 16.02 -13.96
N VAL A 124 -0.45 17.00 -14.32
CA VAL A 124 -1.66 16.82 -15.14
C VAL A 124 -1.31 16.37 -16.57
N SER A 125 -0.33 17.00 -17.20
CA SER A 125 0.12 16.64 -18.56
C SER A 125 0.67 15.22 -18.63
N LEU A 126 1.45 14.81 -17.63
CA LEU A 126 2.00 13.47 -17.54
C LEU A 126 0.89 12.42 -17.35
N THR A 127 -0.06 12.70 -16.46
CA THR A 127 -1.22 11.83 -16.22
C THR A 127 -2.06 11.67 -17.48
N LYS A 128 -2.35 12.78 -18.19
CA LYS A 128 -3.09 12.76 -19.46
C LYS A 128 -2.41 11.84 -20.48
N ALA A 129 -1.12 12.00 -20.67
CA ALA A 129 -0.39 11.20 -21.64
C ALA A 129 -0.37 9.70 -21.30
N ILE A 130 -0.34 9.36 -20.00
CA ILE A 130 -0.43 7.97 -19.54
C ILE A 130 -1.84 7.42 -19.79
N VAL A 131 -2.90 8.18 -19.47
CA VAL A 131 -4.29 7.79 -19.74
C VAL A 131 -4.54 7.54 -21.23
N GLU A 132 -4.00 8.41 -22.09
CA GLU A 132 -4.12 8.29 -23.56
C GLU A 132 -3.30 7.10 -24.13
N ARG A 133 -2.31 6.59 -23.37
CA ARG A 133 -1.43 5.51 -23.80
C ARG A 133 -1.99 4.11 -23.59
N THR A 134 -2.87 3.91 -22.61
CA THR A 134 -3.35 2.60 -22.18
C THR A 134 -4.87 2.50 -22.20
N ALA A 135 -5.40 1.29 -22.40
CA ALA A 135 -6.82 0.99 -22.21
C ALA A 135 -7.15 0.58 -20.75
N LEU A 136 -6.14 0.35 -19.91
CA LEU A 136 -6.35 0.00 -18.52
C LEU A 136 -6.79 1.22 -17.70
N PRO A 137 -7.55 1.02 -16.62
CA PRO A 137 -7.85 2.08 -15.67
C PRO A 137 -6.55 2.68 -15.10
N VAL A 138 -6.44 4.00 -15.13
CA VAL A 138 -5.32 4.74 -14.54
C VAL A 138 -5.78 5.40 -13.25
N THR A 139 -5.07 5.12 -12.15
CA THR A 139 -5.30 5.73 -10.84
C THR A 139 -4.09 6.54 -10.38
N VAL A 140 -4.29 7.38 -9.40
CA VAL A 140 -3.22 8.25 -8.86
C VAL A 140 -3.17 8.13 -7.35
N LYS A 141 -1.95 7.96 -6.80
CA LYS A 141 -1.70 8.09 -5.37
C LYS A 141 -0.84 9.33 -5.09
N THR A 142 -1.37 10.25 -4.27
CA THR A 142 -0.72 11.53 -3.99
C THR A 142 -0.77 11.91 -2.50
N ARG A 143 -0.33 13.14 -2.18
CA ARG A 143 -0.41 13.80 -0.89
C ARG A 143 -1.20 15.12 -1.00
N LEU A 144 -1.50 15.76 0.15
CA LEU A 144 -2.24 17.03 0.20
C LEU A 144 -1.55 18.17 -0.57
N GLY A 145 -0.23 18.16 -0.60
CA GLY A 145 0.59 19.19 -1.24
C GLY A 145 2.07 19.00 -0.94
N TRP A 146 2.91 19.94 -1.41
CA TRP A 146 4.34 19.93 -1.13
C TRP A 146 4.63 20.26 0.34
N ASP A 147 4.03 21.34 0.85
CA ASP A 147 4.11 21.84 2.21
C ASP A 147 2.75 22.41 2.64
N HIS A 148 2.71 23.07 3.80
CA HIS A 148 1.48 23.58 4.37
C HIS A 148 0.88 24.72 3.53
N ASP A 149 1.72 25.53 2.88
CA ASP A 149 1.31 26.71 2.11
C ASP A 149 0.86 26.33 0.69
N SER A 150 1.06 25.08 0.27
CA SER A 150 0.77 24.56 -1.08
C SER A 150 -0.21 23.38 -1.06
N ILE A 151 -1.18 23.38 -0.16
CA ILE A 151 -2.27 22.40 -0.13
C ILE A 151 -3.31 22.81 -1.18
N HIS A 152 -3.21 22.26 -2.39
CA HIS A 152 -4.13 22.49 -3.51
C HIS A 152 -4.86 21.23 -3.95
N ILE A 153 -5.07 20.28 -3.01
CA ILE A 153 -5.50 18.92 -3.36
C ILE A 153 -6.87 18.86 -4.06
N VAL A 154 -7.79 19.78 -3.76
CA VAL A 154 -9.11 19.83 -4.41
C VAL A 154 -8.94 20.15 -5.89
N GLU A 155 -8.21 21.22 -6.25
CA GLU A 155 -7.92 21.58 -7.64
C GLU A 155 -7.13 20.47 -8.35
N VAL A 156 -6.14 19.90 -7.67
CA VAL A 156 -5.33 18.80 -8.23
C VAL A 156 -6.20 17.60 -8.56
N ALA A 157 -7.09 17.19 -7.67
CA ALA A 157 -7.98 16.07 -7.89
C ALA A 157 -8.93 16.29 -9.08
N GLU A 158 -9.56 17.47 -9.18
CA GLU A 158 -10.38 17.85 -10.32
C GLU A 158 -9.60 17.74 -11.64
N ARG A 159 -8.42 18.34 -11.70
CA ARG A 159 -7.60 18.36 -12.92
C ARG A 159 -7.12 16.96 -13.33
N LEU A 160 -6.84 16.09 -12.36
CA LEU A 160 -6.47 14.70 -12.64
C LEU A 160 -7.68 13.89 -13.16
N GLN A 161 -8.86 14.09 -12.58
CA GLN A 161 -10.10 13.51 -13.07
C GLN A 161 -10.42 13.99 -14.49
N ASP A 162 -10.30 15.29 -14.75
CA ASP A 162 -10.61 15.90 -16.05
C ASP A 162 -9.71 15.35 -17.19
N VAL A 163 -8.53 14.85 -16.89
CA VAL A 163 -7.65 14.17 -17.86
C VAL A 163 -7.79 12.65 -17.89
N GLY A 164 -8.75 12.09 -17.14
CA GLY A 164 -9.17 10.69 -17.25
C GLY A 164 -8.65 9.75 -16.17
N ALA A 165 -8.07 10.26 -15.07
CA ALA A 165 -7.82 9.44 -13.90
C ALA A 165 -9.15 8.85 -13.37
N GLN A 166 -9.15 7.56 -12.99
CA GLN A 166 -10.37 6.84 -12.63
C GLN A 166 -10.53 6.58 -11.12
N ALA A 167 -9.53 6.90 -10.33
CA ALA A 167 -9.62 7.01 -8.87
C ALA A 167 -8.42 7.79 -8.35
N ILE A 168 -8.54 8.35 -7.15
CA ILE A 168 -7.46 9.03 -6.47
C ILE A 168 -7.33 8.56 -5.02
N SER A 169 -6.11 8.19 -4.62
CA SER A 169 -5.77 7.87 -3.23
C SER A 169 -4.94 9.01 -2.64
N ILE A 170 -5.40 9.61 -1.54
CA ILE A 170 -4.77 10.80 -0.98
C ILE A 170 -4.25 10.51 0.43
N HIS A 171 -2.94 10.66 0.63
CA HIS A 171 -2.35 10.62 1.96
C HIS A 171 -2.56 11.98 2.67
N GLY A 172 -3.20 11.96 3.84
CA GLY A 172 -3.58 13.13 4.64
C GLY A 172 -2.39 13.92 5.24
N ARG A 173 -1.23 13.90 4.58
CA ARG A 173 -0.03 14.69 4.93
C ARG A 173 0.55 15.34 3.69
N THR A 174 1.24 16.47 3.91
CA THR A 174 2.08 17.07 2.87
C THR A 174 3.39 16.30 2.69
N ARG A 175 4.13 16.58 1.62
CA ARG A 175 5.48 16.02 1.44
C ARG A 175 6.44 16.47 2.54
N ALA A 176 6.36 17.73 2.98
CA ALA A 176 7.24 18.26 4.03
C ALA A 176 7.05 17.58 5.38
N GLN A 177 5.83 17.19 5.72
CA GLN A 177 5.54 16.42 6.94
C GLN A 177 6.15 15.01 6.92
N MET A 178 6.33 14.41 5.74
CA MET A 178 6.70 13.00 5.62
C MET A 178 5.75 12.07 6.39
N TYR A 179 6.12 11.70 7.62
CA TYR A 179 5.32 10.89 8.55
C TYR A 179 5.13 11.55 9.92
N LYS A 180 5.53 12.84 10.06
CA LYS A 180 5.41 13.59 11.34
C LYS A 180 4.00 14.12 11.51
N GLY A 181 3.59 14.27 12.78
CA GLY A 181 2.24 14.70 13.15
C GLY A 181 1.18 13.68 12.76
N GLU A 182 -0.08 14.10 12.73
CA GLU A 182 -1.23 13.29 12.35
C GLU A 182 -1.63 13.54 10.90
N ALA A 183 -2.26 12.55 10.28
CA ALA A 183 -2.87 12.70 8.96
C ALA A 183 -4.15 13.56 9.09
N ASN A 184 -4.24 14.60 8.28
CA ASN A 184 -5.44 15.45 8.22
C ASN A 184 -6.33 14.96 7.07
N TRP A 185 -7.52 14.43 7.39
CA TRP A 185 -8.47 13.93 6.40
C TRP A 185 -9.47 14.97 5.90
N HIS A 186 -9.58 16.16 6.55
CA HIS A 186 -10.49 17.22 6.11
C HIS A 186 -10.26 17.65 4.65
N PRO A 187 -9.02 17.92 4.19
CA PRO A 187 -8.83 18.26 2.78
C PRO A 187 -9.18 17.11 1.82
N ILE A 188 -9.14 15.84 2.28
CA ILE A 188 -9.58 14.69 1.48
C ILE A 188 -11.11 14.69 1.38
N ALA A 189 -11.80 14.98 2.49
CA ALA A 189 -13.25 15.16 2.48
C ALA A 189 -13.68 16.33 1.60
N ASP A 190 -12.93 17.44 1.60
CA ASP A 190 -13.18 18.57 0.70
C ASP A 190 -13.12 18.16 -0.78
N VAL A 191 -12.16 17.28 -1.14
CA VAL A 191 -12.13 16.67 -2.47
C VAL A 191 -13.38 15.86 -2.74
N LYS A 192 -13.77 14.97 -1.81
CA LYS A 192 -14.93 14.09 -1.97
C LYS A 192 -16.24 14.87 -2.06
N ASN A 193 -16.38 15.93 -1.26
CA ASN A 193 -17.58 16.75 -1.20
C ASN A 193 -17.66 17.79 -2.34
N ASN A 194 -16.63 17.92 -3.15
CA ASN A 194 -16.66 18.78 -4.32
C ASN A 194 -17.67 18.25 -5.36
N PRO A 195 -18.71 19.00 -5.73
CA PRO A 195 -19.77 18.55 -6.63
C PRO A 195 -19.28 18.20 -8.04
N ARG A 196 -18.07 18.61 -8.41
CA ARG A 196 -17.46 18.23 -9.68
C ARG A 196 -16.75 16.87 -9.64
N MET A 197 -16.51 16.31 -8.45
CA MET A 197 -15.83 15.02 -8.30
C MET A 197 -16.82 13.86 -8.47
N TYR A 198 -16.51 12.96 -9.43
CA TYR A 198 -17.30 11.76 -9.72
C TYR A 198 -16.50 10.46 -9.68
N ILE A 199 -15.17 10.53 -9.60
CA ILE A 199 -14.31 9.35 -9.40
C ILE A 199 -14.17 9.01 -7.92
N PRO A 200 -13.88 7.76 -7.54
CA PRO A 200 -13.65 7.38 -6.16
C PRO A 200 -12.47 8.13 -5.54
N VAL A 201 -12.65 8.55 -4.28
CA VAL A 201 -11.63 9.21 -3.45
C VAL A 201 -11.32 8.32 -2.26
N PHE A 202 -10.11 7.75 -2.21
CA PHE A 202 -9.66 6.89 -1.14
C PHE A 202 -8.77 7.63 -0.14
N GLY A 203 -9.11 7.52 1.14
CA GLY A 203 -8.32 8.11 2.22
C GLY A 203 -7.12 7.25 2.60
N ASN A 204 -6.00 7.88 2.90
CA ASN A 204 -4.80 7.21 3.37
C ASN A 204 -4.10 8.01 4.48
N GLY A 205 -3.42 7.32 5.37
CA GLY A 205 -2.68 7.87 6.51
C GLY A 205 -3.37 7.58 7.83
N ASP A 206 -2.62 7.01 8.77
CA ASP A 206 -2.99 6.74 10.16
C ASP A 206 -4.26 5.89 10.39
N VAL A 207 -4.66 5.09 9.40
CA VAL A 207 -5.71 4.07 9.58
C VAL A 207 -5.05 2.88 10.27
N ASP A 208 -5.04 2.89 11.60
CA ASP A 208 -4.33 1.92 12.46
C ASP A 208 -5.25 1.21 13.45
N CYS A 209 -6.56 1.53 13.42
CA CYS A 209 -7.61 0.78 14.10
C CYS A 209 -8.89 0.78 13.24
N PRO A 210 -9.82 -0.18 13.45
CA PRO A 210 -11.07 -0.28 12.69
C PRO A 210 -11.93 0.98 12.76
N GLU A 211 -11.99 1.65 13.91
CA GLU A 211 -12.78 2.87 14.15
C GLU A 211 -12.36 3.98 13.18
N LYS A 212 -11.07 4.12 12.89
CA LYS A 212 -10.58 5.13 11.96
C LYS A 212 -11.02 4.87 10.52
N ALA A 213 -11.18 3.61 10.13
CA ALA A 213 -11.77 3.27 8.83
C ALA A 213 -13.27 3.59 8.80
N VAL A 214 -14.00 3.34 9.90
CA VAL A 214 -15.41 3.76 10.07
C VAL A 214 -15.52 5.28 9.99
N LEU A 215 -14.64 5.99 10.70
CA LEU A 215 -14.59 7.46 10.68
C LEU A 215 -14.40 8.01 9.26
N MET A 216 -13.49 7.44 8.47
CA MET A 216 -13.31 7.81 7.06
C MET A 216 -14.59 7.63 6.23
N ARG A 217 -15.34 6.56 6.48
CA ARG A 217 -16.60 6.29 5.79
C ARG A 217 -17.72 7.22 6.23
N ASP A 218 -17.96 7.32 7.54
CA ASP A 218 -19.18 7.88 8.11
C ASP A 218 -19.11 9.38 8.32
N GLU A 219 -17.96 9.92 8.74
CA GLU A 219 -17.79 11.35 8.98
C GLU A 219 -17.17 12.08 7.79
N PHE A 220 -16.19 11.47 7.13
CA PHE A 220 -15.50 12.08 5.98
C PHE A 220 -16.12 11.71 4.63
N GLY A 221 -17.05 10.73 4.58
CA GLY A 221 -17.79 10.34 3.38
C GLY A 221 -16.92 9.76 2.26
N LEU A 222 -15.71 9.27 2.58
CA LEU A 222 -14.77 8.75 1.59
C LEU A 222 -15.27 7.44 0.98
N ASP A 223 -14.79 7.10 -0.21
CA ASP A 223 -15.24 5.91 -0.95
C ASP A 223 -14.50 4.63 -0.54
N GLY A 224 -13.44 4.73 0.26
CA GLY A 224 -12.67 3.61 0.79
C GLY A 224 -11.43 4.06 1.54
N ALA A 225 -10.73 3.12 2.16
CA ALA A 225 -9.52 3.37 2.93
C ALA A 225 -8.31 2.61 2.36
N MET A 226 -7.21 3.32 2.14
CA MET A 226 -5.93 2.71 1.78
C MET A 226 -5.07 2.54 3.04
N ILE A 227 -4.78 1.29 3.37
CA ILE A 227 -4.09 0.87 4.58
C ILE A 227 -2.62 0.60 4.28
N GLY A 228 -1.72 1.22 5.04
CA GLY A 228 -0.29 1.02 4.92
C GLY A 228 0.30 0.36 6.18
N ARG A 229 1.01 1.13 6.99
CA ARG A 229 1.82 0.65 8.12
C ARG A 229 1.11 -0.28 9.10
N ALA A 230 -0.21 -0.13 9.28
CA ALA A 230 -1.00 -1.00 10.15
C ALA A 230 -1.08 -2.45 9.68
N SER A 231 -0.87 -2.71 8.38
CA SER A 231 -0.85 -4.07 7.83
C SER A 231 0.51 -4.77 7.94
N ILE A 232 1.62 -4.03 8.17
CA ILE A 232 2.97 -4.61 8.22
C ILE A 232 3.07 -5.62 9.38
N GLY A 233 3.29 -6.91 9.05
CA GLY A 233 3.25 -7.98 10.05
C GLY A 233 1.90 -8.14 10.76
N ASN A 234 0.83 -7.63 10.16
CA ASN A 234 -0.54 -7.72 10.63
C ASN A 234 -1.52 -7.76 9.45
N PRO A 235 -1.45 -8.76 8.56
CA PRO A 235 -2.39 -8.86 7.43
C PRO A 235 -3.84 -9.00 7.90
N TRP A 236 -4.10 -9.51 9.08
CA TRP A 236 -5.43 -9.63 9.68
C TRP A 236 -6.16 -8.29 9.87
N PHE A 237 -5.45 -7.18 9.80
CA PHE A 237 -6.04 -5.85 9.96
C PHE A 237 -7.21 -5.62 8.99
N PHE A 238 -7.15 -6.16 7.78
CA PHE A 238 -8.25 -6.06 6.81
C PHE A 238 -9.51 -6.81 7.29
N ALA A 239 -9.35 -8.03 7.81
CA ALA A 239 -10.46 -8.81 8.39
C ALA A 239 -11.02 -8.12 9.63
N GLN A 240 -10.17 -7.54 10.48
CA GLN A 240 -10.58 -6.79 11.68
C GLN A 240 -11.46 -5.58 11.30
N VAL A 241 -11.07 -4.81 10.29
CA VAL A 241 -11.85 -3.67 9.81
C VAL A 241 -13.19 -4.12 9.23
N LYS A 242 -13.22 -5.16 8.41
CA LYS A 242 -14.46 -5.70 7.83
C LYS A 242 -15.42 -6.23 8.90
N HIS A 243 -14.89 -7.00 9.84
CA HIS A 243 -15.70 -7.50 10.96
C HIS A 243 -16.31 -6.34 11.76
N TYR A 244 -15.52 -5.31 12.03
CA TYR A 244 -16.01 -4.13 12.76
C TYR A 244 -17.08 -3.35 11.96
N PHE A 245 -16.97 -3.28 10.63
CA PHE A 245 -18.02 -2.69 9.78
C PHE A 245 -19.34 -3.45 9.85
N GLU A 246 -19.29 -4.77 9.99
CA GLU A 246 -20.47 -5.64 10.01
C GLU A 246 -21.12 -5.69 11.39
N THR A 247 -20.34 -5.69 12.45
CA THR A 247 -20.81 -6.03 13.80
C THR A 247 -20.72 -4.88 14.81
N GLY A 248 -19.89 -3.85 14.55
CA GLY A 248 -19.53 -2.83 15.53
C GLY A 248 -18.62 -3.35 16.66
N GLN A 249 -18.12 -4.58 16.55
CA GLN A 249 -17.29 -5.20 17.57
C GLN A 249 -15.89 -5.53 17.01
N HIS A 250 -14.89 -5.51 17.89
CA HIS A 250 -13.56 -5.94 17.51
C HIS A 250 -13.53 -7.46 17.28
N LEU A 251 -12.87 -7.86 16.19
CA LEU A 251 -12.50 -9.25 15.97
C LEU A 251 -11.40 -9.62 16.97
N SER A 252 -11.54 -10.78 17.61
CA SER A 252 -10.49 -11.32 18.47
C SER A 252 -9.17 -11.40 17.71
N PRO A 253 -8.07 -10.94 18.29
CA PRO A 253 -6.76 -11.01 17.63
C PRO A 253 -6.36 -12.48 17.41
N PRO A 254 -5.52 -12.76 16.39
CA PRO A 254 -5.01 -14.11 16.18
C PRO A 254 -4.21 -14.58 17.38
N ASN A 255 -4.37 -15.85 17.75
CA ASN A 255 -3.57 -16.49 18.80
C ASN A 255 -2.10 -16.63 18.35
N ILE A 256 -1.22 -17.07 19.23
CA ILE A 256 0.22 -17.15 18.93
C ILE A 256 0.51 -18.19 17.86
N LYS A 257 -0.17 -19.33 17.84
CA LYS A 257 -0.01 -20.37 16.80
C LYS A 257 -0.37 -19.82 15.42
N ASP A 258 -1.49 -19.08 15.30
CA ASP A 258 -1.88 -18.45 14.04
C ASP A 258 -0.85 -17.43 13.56
N ARG A 259 -0.22 -16.69 14.50
CA ARG A 259 0.82 -15.69 14.17
C ARG A 259 2.10 -16.34 13.72
N VAL A 260 2.53 -17.42 14.37
CA VAL A 260 3.69 -18.23 13.97
C VAL A 260 3.46 -18.82 12.58
N GLU A 261 2.31 -19.44 12.35
CA GLU A 261 1.98 -20.03 11.05
C GLU A 261 1.97 -18.97 9.93
N MET A 262 1.39 -17.79 10.17
CA MET A 262 1.40 -16.69 9.21
C MET A 262 2.82 -16.19 8.92
N ALA A 263 3.65 -16.03 9.96
CA ALA A 263 5.04 -15.60 9.80
C ALA A 263 5.85 -16.65 9.04
N ARG A 264 5.64 -17.92 9.31
CA ARG A 264 6.24 -19.08 8.62
C ARG A 264 5.87 -19.09 7.14
N ARG A 265 4.59 -19.01 6.82
CA ARG A 265 4.09 -18.92 5.43
C ARG A 265 4.67 -17.72 4.70
N HIS A 266 4.69 -16.56 5.35
CA HIS A 266 5.25 -15.34 4.75
C HIS A 266 6.74 -15.51 4.40
N LEU A 267 7.54 -16.02 5.33
CA LEU A 267 8.97 -16.28 5.10
C LEU A 267 9.17 -17.29 3.97
N GLN A 268 8.44 -18.42 4.00
CA GLN A 268 8.53 -19.45 2.98
C GLN A 268 8.23 -18.90 1.58
N MET A 269 7.10 -18.18 1.41
CA MET A 269 6.72 -17.55 0.14
C MET A 269 7.74 -16.50 -0.32
N SER A 270 8.33 -15.76 0.63
CA SER A 270 9.34 -14.75 0.32
C SER A 270 10.64 -15.39 -0.19
N ILE A 271 11.05 -16.51 0.41
CA ILE A 271 12.22 -17.30 -0.05
C ILE A 271 11.96 -17.88 -1.45
N GLU A 272 10.80 -18.45 -1.67
CA GLU A 272 10.41 -19.01 -2.97
C GLU A 272 10.42 -17.95 -4.09
N TRP A 273 9.97 -16.74 -3.77
CA TRP A 273 9.86 -15.66 -4.77
C TRP A 273 11.18 -14.95 -5.05
N LYS A 274 11.98 -14.61 -4.03
CA LYS A 274 13.17 -13.76 -4.18
C LYS A 274 14.48 -14.40 -3.70
N GLY A 275 14.44 -15.68 -3.36
CA GLY A 275 15.58 -16.46 -2.88
C GLY A 275 15.87 -16.26 -1.40
N GLU A 276 16.65 -17.17 -0.83
CA GLU A 276 16.96 -17.28 0.59
C GLU A 276 17.38 -15.97 1.22
N LYS A 277 18.46 -15.39 0.74
CA LYS A 277 19.07 -14.20 1.36
C LYS A 277 18.13 -12.99 1.44
N LEU A 278 17.45 -12.66 0.35
CA LEU A 278 16.52 -11.52 0.32
C LEU A 278 15.22 -11.85 1.06
N GLY A 279 14.73 -13.09 0.93
CA GLY A 279 13.54 -13.56 1.62
C GLY A 279 13.67 -13.40 3.13
N VAL A 280 14.76 -13.93 3.71
CA VAL A 280 15.04 -13.79 5.15
C VAL A 280 15.21 -12.31 5.54
N PHE A 281 16.03 -11.56 4.82
CA PHE A 281 16.37 -10.18 5.17
C PHE A 281 15.16 -9.24 5.16
N GLU A 282 14.33 -9.31 4.12
CA GLU A 282 13.20 -8.38 3.97
C GLU A 282 12.01 -8.74 4.85
N THR A 283 11.79 -10.03 5.16
CA THR A 283 10.70 -10.46 6.06
C THR A 283 10.91 -10.01 7.52
N ARG A 284 12.14 -9.75 7.95
CA ARG A 284 12.48 -9.28 9.31
C ARG A 284 11.65 -8.08 9.77
N ARG A 285 11.30 -7.17 8.86
CA ARG A 285 10.50 -5.96 9.18
C ARG A 285 9.10 -6.26 9.66
N HIS A 286 8.59 -7.47 9.38
CA HIS A 286 7.26 -7.91 9.77
C HIS A 286 7.23 -8.55 11.17
N TYR A 287 8.33 -9.16 11.64
CA TYR A 287 8.35 -9.94 12.85
C TYR A 287 7.97 -9.16 14.10
N THR A 288 8.38 -7.90 14.19
CA THR A 288 8.02 -7.03 15.33
C THR A 288 6.51 -6.91 15.52
N ASN A 289 5.74 -6.87 14.43
CA ASN A 289 4.30 -6.73 14.51
C ASN A 289 3.59 -8.09 14.55
N TYR A 290 4.08 -9.13 13.85
CA TYR A 290 3.54 -10.48 14.00
C TYR A 290 3.50 -10.91 15.45
N PHE A 291 4.54 -10.61 16.21
CA PHE A 291 4.69 -11.04 17.60
C PHE A 291 4.50 -9.90 18.62
N LYS A 292 3.83 -8.82 18.22
CA LYS A 292 3.52 -7.70 19.12
C LYS A 292 2.63 -8.15 20.27
N GLY A 293 2.96 -7.69 21.50
CA GLY A 293 2.15 -7.92 22.69
C GLY A 293 2.48 -9.23 23.45
N ILE A 294 3.42 -10.05 22.97
CA ILE A 294 3.86 -11.24 23.72
C ILE A 294 4.80 -10.79 24.85
N PRO A 295 4.51 -11.11 26.13
CA PRO A 295 5.39 -10.80 27.24
C PRO A 295 6.76 -11.48 27.08
N HIS A 296 7.81 -10.82 27.55
CA HIS A 296 9.19 -11.36 27.55
C HIS A 296 9.74 -11.77 26.16
N PHE A 297 9.20 -11.22 25.06
CA PHE A 297 9.52 -11.60 23.68
C PHE A 297 10.78 -10.92 23.12
N LYS A 298 11.47 -10.08 23.91
CA LYS A 298 12.59 -9.24 23.41
C LYS A 298 13.74 -10.06 22.81
N GLU A 299 14.13 -11.16 23.44
CA GLU A 299 15.25 -12.00 23.02
C GLU A 299 14.91 -12.71 21.70
N TYR A 300 13.77 -13.36 21.59
CA TYR A 300 13.28 -13.99 20.34
C TYR A 300 13.21 -13.00 19.18
N ARG A 301 12.70 -11.81 19.42
CA ARG A 301 12.67 -10.78 18.39
C ARG A 301 14.06 -10.37 17.93
N GLN A 302 15.01 -10.19 18.87
CA GLN A 302 16.39 -9.85 18.55
C GLN A 302 17.05 -10.96 17.71
N GLU A 303 16.80 -12.19 18.04
CA GLU A 303 17.30 -13.34 17.31
C GLU A 303 16.76 -13.41 15.89
N MET A 304 15.43 -13.39 15.71
CA MET A 304 14.78 -13.41 14.39
C MET A 304 15.26 -12.33 13.43
N VAL A 305 15.60 -11.14 13.91
CA VAL A 305 16.05 -10.03 13.05
C VAL A 305 17.56 -10.04 12.77
N THR A 306 18.32 -10.93 13.41
CA THR A 306 19.76 -11.05 13.22
C THR A 306 20.19 -12.30 12.47
N LEU A 307 19.37 -13.36 12.49
CA LEU A 307 19.63 -14.62 11.78
C LEU A 307 19.59 -14.42 10.26
N ASP A 308 20.56 -14.98 9.54
CA ASP A 308 20.69 -14.85 8.08
C ASP A 308 20.23 -16.09 7.31
N ASP A 309 19.98 -17.20 8.02
CA ASP A 309 19.54 -18.49 7.49
C ASP A 309 18.09 -18.78 7.86
N SER A 310 17.29 -19.26 6.92
CA SER A 310 15.86 -19.52 7.17
C SER A 310 15.62 -20.69 8.09
N VAL A 311 16.51 -21.72 8.09
CA VAL A 311 16.38 -22.89 8.97
C VAL A 311 16.45 -22.43 10.43
N ASP A 312 17.39 -21.53 10.75
CA ASP A 312 17.52 -20.97 12.07
C ASP A 312 16.28 -20.13 12.45
N VAL A 313 15.76 -19.32 11.53
CA VAL A 313 14.54 -18.54 11.77
C VAL A 313 13.33 -19.45 11.99
N PHE A 314 13.18 -20.52 11.21
CA PHE A 314 12.11 -21.50 11.43
C PHE A 314 12.24 -22.22 12.77
N SER A 315 13.46 -22.51 13.22
CA SER A 315 13.71 -23.08 14.55
C SER A 315 13.25 -22.15 15.67
N VAL A 316 13.49 -20.83 15.53
CA VAL A 316 12.97 -19.83 16.48
C VAL A 316 11.44 -19.79 16.46
N PHE A 317 10.80 -19.94 15.30
CA PHE A 317 9.34 -20.03 15.22
C PHE A 317 8.79 -21.25 15.96
N ASP A 318 9.44 -22.43 15.84
CA ASP A 318 9.05 -23.64 16.57
C ASP A 318 9.20 -23.45 18.08
N GLU A 319 10.28 -22.79 18.53
CA GLU A 319 10.47 -22.48 19.93
C GLU A 319 9.42 -21.49 20.46
N VAL A 320 9.11 -20.43 19.71
CA VAL A 320 8.05 -19.47 20.06
C VAL A 320 6.71 -20.16 20.20
N GLU A 321 6.36 -21.05 19.28
CA GLU A 321 5.12 -21.83 19.36
C GLU A 321 5.10 -22.75 20.58
N SER A 322 6.20 -23.42 20.88
CA SER A 322 6.34 -24.30 22.03
C SER A 322 6.20 -23.56 23.36
N VAL A 323 6.84 -22.39 23.48
CA VAL A 323 6.91 -21.62 24.74
C VAL A 323 5.65 -20.81 24.99
N PHE A 324 5.09 -20.20 23.93
CA PHE A 324 4.02 -19.21 24.06
C PHE A 324 2.69 -19.63 23.42
N GLY A 325 2.65 -20.78 22.71
CA GLY A 325 1.49 -21.17 21.90
C GLY A 325 0.17 -21.30 22.67
N GLU A 326 0.23 -21.58 23.97
CA GLU A 326 -0.94 -21.69 24.86
C GLU A 326 -1.14 -20.41 25.70
N ALA A 327 -0.34 -19.36 25.51
CA ALA A 327 -0.45 -18.13 26.30
C ALA A 327 -1.64 -17.28 25.82
N GLU A 328 -2.48 -16.87 26.75
CA GLU A 328 -3.51 -15.86 26.49
C GLU A 328 -2.84 -14.48 26.36
N LEU A 329 -3.10 -13.80 25.24
CA LEU A 329 -2.64 -12.44 25.03
C LEU A 329 -3.68 -11.49 25.65
N SER A 330 -3.27 -10.75 26.68
CA SER A 330 -4.05 -9.62 27.19
C SER A 330 -3.77 -8.39 26.31
N PHE A 331 -4.79 -7.83 25.71
CA PHE A 331 -4.76 -6.61 24.88
C PHE A 331 -5.42 -5.43 25.58
#